data_92d019b9895348b9c8f5945bf55b47ce
#
_entry.id   92d019b9895348b9c8f5945bf55b47ce
#
_cell.length_a   1.000
_cell.length_b   1.000
_cell.length_c   1.000
_cell.angle_alpha   90.00
_cell.angle_beta   90.00
_cell.angle_gamma   90.00
#
_symmetry.space_group_name_H-M   'P 1'
#
loop_
_entity.id
_entity.type
_entity.pdbx_description
1 polymer ?
#
loop_
_entity_poly.entity_id
_entity_poly.type
_entity_poly.pdbx_seq_one_letter_code
_entity_poly.pdbx_strand_id
1 'polypeptide(L)'
;MEFTVDYILHLLNPSEQYKHFFVILFSTSTLMLFASVLTAYQFIKGRVEFATLYCAMLITISYMSTDYLLAYLYFNGNEGLSFDEQVGLYPMYSFFDVFTGIVLLLTTPFIVKSTKRAIPASTCFIVIMLIVNAFAHIQYVLTYLLTSIDTTTISIAYIATINIADAALIIALFVPGVINRWYEKREEEKELCFS
;
A
#
# COMPACT_ATOMS: atom_id res chain seq x y z
N MET A 1 -23.31 11.96 4.79
CA MET A 1 -23.13 11.85 6.25
C MET A 1 -23.87 10.63 6.84
N GLU A 2 -24.99 10.23 6.28
CA GLU A 2 -25.75 9.01 6.66
C GLU A 2 -24.95 7.71 6.41
N PHE A 3 -24.22 7.66 5.31
CA PHE A 3 -23.37 6.51 4.96
C PHE A 3 -22.39 6.07 6.06
N THR A 4 -21.71 7.00 6.71
CA THR A 4 -20.72 6.69 7.75
C THR A 4 -21.38 6.13 9.01
N VAL A 5 -22.59 6.62 9.33
CA VAL A 5 -23.35 6.18 10.52
C VAL A 5 -23.92 4.77 10.32
N ASP A 6 -24.55 4.51 9.18
CA ASP A 6 -25.12 3.19 8.88
C ASP A 6 -24.04 2.11 8.74
N TYR A 7 -22.91 2.44 8.14
CA TYR A 7 -21.75 1.56 8.08
C TYR A 7 -21.22 1.22 9.47
N ILE A 8 -21.03 2.23 10.32
CA ILE A 8 -20.58 2.02 11.70
C ILE A 8 -21.62 1.23 12.50
N LEU A 9 -22.92 1.51 12.32
CA LEU A 9 -23.99 0.77 12.99
C LEU A 9 -24.05 -0.70 12.54
N HIS A 10 -23.81 -0.97 11.26
CA HIS A 10 -23.71 -2.33 10.73
C HIS A 10 -22.51 -3.08 11.30
N LEU A 11 -21.36 -2.41 11.41
CA LEU A 11 -20.14 -2.95 12.03
C LEU A 11 -20.32 -3.22 13.54
N LEU A 12 -21.21 -2.46 14.19
CA LEU A 12 -21.53 -2.61 15.61
C LEU A 12 -22.64 -3.64 15.87
N ASN A 13 -23.12 -4.36 14.84
CA ASN A 13 -24.12 -5.42 15.04
C ASN A 13 -23.56 -6.53 15.94
N PRO A 14 -24.21 -6.84 17.10
CA PRO A 14 -23.66 -7.74 18.10
C PRO A 14 -23.33 -9.14 17.61
N SER A 15 -24.06 -9.65 16.61
CA SER A 15 -23.89 -11.01 16.07
C SER A 15 -22.61 -11.19 15.23
N GLU A 16 -22.01 -10.09 14.69
CA GLU A 16 -20.82 -10.14 13.85
C GLU A 16 -19.68 -9.21 14.34
N GLN A 17 -19.89 -8.54 15.46
CA GLN A 17 -19.01 -7.48 15.99
C GLN A 17 -17.51 -7.85 15.99
N TYR A 18 -17.20 -9.05 16.49
CA TYR A 18 -15.79 -9.47 16.58
C TYR A 18 -15.17 -9.73 15.20
N LYS A 19 -15.93 -10.32 14.28
CA LYS A 19 -15.43 -10.59 12.93
C LYS A 19 -15.12 -9.31 12.19
N HIS A 20 -16.03 -8.34 12.21
CA HIS A 20 -15.84 -7.04 11.57
C HIS A 20 -14.73 -6.22 12.23
N PHE A 21 -14.62 -6.25 13.56
CA PHE A 21 -13.55 -5.59 14.28
C PHE A 21 -12.17 -6.11 13.84
N PHE A 22 -11.99 -7.42 13.75
CA PHE A 22 -10.74 -8.01 13.27
C PHE A 22 -10.44 -7.66 11.82
N VAL A 23 -11.43 -7.67 10.94
CA VAL A 23 -11.25 -7.28 9.54
C VAL A 23 -10.78 -5.84 9.42
N ILE A 24 -11.37 -4.91 10.17
CA ILE A 24 -10.94 -3.51 10.17
C ILE A 24 -9.54 -3.37 10.77
N LEU A 25 -9.29 -3.99 11.92
CA LEU A 25 -8.01 -3.86 12.63
C LEU A 25 -6.84 -4.37 11.79
N PHE A 26 -7.06 -5.43 11.01
CA PHE A 26 -6.03 -6.05 10.16
C PHE A 26 -6.17 -5.67 8.69
N SER A 27 -7.00 -4.69 8.34
CA SER A 27 -7.00 -4.17 6.97
C SER A 27 -5.65 -3.54 6.62
N THR A 28 -5.24 -3.67 5.37
CA THR A 28 -3.97 -3.12 4.86
C THR A 28 -3.82 -1.65 5.20
N SER A 29 -4.87 -0.84 4.98
CA SER A 29 -4.86 0.60 5.28
C SER A 29 -4.69 0.91 6.76
N THR A 30 -5.33 0.15 7.64
CA THR A 30 -5.18 0.33 9.09
C THR A 30 -3.76 -0.02 9.53
N LEU A 31 -3.19 -1.11 9.02
CA LEU A 31 -1.79 -1.46 9.31
C LEU A 31 -0.82 -0.41 8.78
N MET A 32 -1.06 0.15 7.60
CA MET A 32 -0.27 1.26 7.07
C MET A 32 -0.39 2.53 7.91
N LEU A 33 -1.58 2.83 8.43
CA LEU A 33 -1.78 3.93 9.36
C LEU A 33 -0.95 3.74 10.64
N PHE A 34 -0.99 2.56 11.26
CA PHE A 34 -0.17 2.26 12.43
C PHE A 34 1.34 2.36 12.11
N ALA A 35 1.77 1.85 10.95
CA ALA A 35 3.15 1.97 10.51
C ALA A 35 3.58 3.43 10.34
N SER A 36 2.70 4.28 9.79
CA SER A 36 2.96 5.71 9.64
C SER A 36 3.05 6.44 10.97
N VAL A 37 2.19 6.12 11.92
CA VAL A 37 2.27 6.66 13.29
C VAL A 37 3.58 6.26 13.96
N LEU A 38 3.98 5.01 13.81
CA LEU A 38 5.27 4.52 14.32
C LEU A 38 6.45 5.22 13.64
N THR A 39 6.39 5.42 12.33
CA THR A 39 7.41 6.15 11.57
C THR A 39 7.48 7.62 12.02
N ALA A 40 6.35 8.26 12.28
CA ALA A 40 6.32 9.61 12.82
C ALA A 40 6.96 9.68 14.22
N TYR A 41 6.68 8.71 15.09
CA TYR A 41 7.35 8.61 16.39
C TYR A 41 8.87 8.41 16.23
N GLN A 42 9.30 7.54 15.31
CA GLN A 42 10.72 7.33 15.02
C GLN A 42 11.39 8.61 14.49
N PHE A 43 10.69 9.37 13.64
CA PHE A 43 11.17 10.66 13.14
C PHE A 43 11.35 11.68 14.27
N ILE A 44 10.39 11.83 15.18
CA ILE A 44 10.49 12.71 16.35
C ILE A 44 11.70 12.32 17.22
N LYS A 45 12.01 11.01 17.30
CA LYS A 45 13.20 10.51 18.01
C LYS A 45 14.50 10.62 17.21
N GLY A 46 14.48 11.19 16.01
CA GLY A 46 15.65 11.32 15.13
C GLY A 46 16.20 10.00 14.59
N ARG A 47 15.37 8.93 14.57
CA ARG A 47 15.78 7.58 14.12
C ARG A 47 15.56 7.34 12.64
N VAL A 48 14.68 8.10 12.01
CA VAL A 48 14.39 8.05 10.58
C VAL A 48 14.37 9.45 9.99
N GLU A 49 14.55 9.56 8.71
CA GLU A 49 14.59 10.82 7.98
C GLU A 49 13.19 11.31 7.59
N PHE A 50 13.07 12.61 7.30
CA PHE A 50 11.83 13.20 6.85
C PHE A 50 11.32 12.56 5.54
N ALA A 51 12.21 12.18 4.63
CA ALA A 51 11.83 11.48 3.39
C ALA A 51 11.09 10.16 3.67
N THR A 52 11.54 9.40 4.68
CA THR A 52 10.88 8.16 5.11
C THR A 52 9.51 8.43 5.71
N LEU A 53 9.37 9.44 6.56
CA LEU A 53 8.08 9.85 7.12
C LEU A 53 7.12 10.30 6.01
N TYR A 54 7.59 11.14 5.09
CA TYR A 54 6.81 11.62 3.95
C TYR A 54 6.28 10.44 3.11
N CYS A 55 7.15 9.49 2.80
CA CYS A 55 6.79 8.28 2.07
C CYS A 55 5.69 7.50 2.79
N ALA A 56 5.83 7.26 4.09
CA ALA A 56 4.85 6.56 4.90
C ALA A 56 3.49 7.25 4.90
N MET A 57 3.46 8.57 5.08
CA MET A 57 2.23 9.36 5.07
C MET A 57 1.53 9.31 3.71
N LEU A 58 2.29 9.46 2.62
CA LEU A 58 1.72 9.48 1.27
C LEU A 58 1.07 8.13 0.91
N ILE A 59 1.73 7.02 1.24
CA ILE A 59 1.18 5.68 1.01
C ILE A 59 -0.09 5.47 1.84
N THR A 60 -0.05 5.82 3.12
CA THR A 60 -1.21 5.68 3.99
C THR A 60 -2.40 6.47 3.45
N ILE A 61 -2.19 7.71 3.01
CA ILE A 61 -3.23 8.54 2.41
C ILE A 61 -3.76 7.88 1.13
N SER A 62 -2.89 7.34 0.28
CA SER A 62 -3.28 6.66 -0.95
C SER A 62 -4.19 5.47 -0.67
N TYR A 63 -3.76 4.55 0.20
CA TYR A 63 -4.54 3.35 0.54
C TYR A 63 -5.85 3.67 1.25
N MET A 64 -5.85 4.59 2.21
CA MET A 64 -7.09 5.04 2.87
C MET A 64 -8.06 5.70 1.89
N SER A 65 -7.56 6.48 0.93
CA SER A 65 -8.39 7.10 -0.10
C SER A 65 -9.00 6.08 -1.03
N THR A 66 -8.24 5.04 -1.41
CA THR A 66 -8.71 3.94 -2.25
C THR A 66 -9.78 3.12 -1.53
N ASP A 67 -9.55 2.76 -0.27
CA ASP A 67 -10.51 2.02 0.54
C ASP A 67 -11.79 2.82 0.78
N TYR A 68 -11.68 4.13 1.04
CA TYR A 68 -12.83 5.00 1.20
C TYR A 68 -13.65 5.09 -0.10
N LEU A 69 -12.99 5.28 -1.24
CA LEU A 69 -13.65 5.37 -2.54
C LEU A 69 -14.33 4.05 -2.89
N LEU A 70 -13.69 2.91 -2.62
CA LEU A 70 -14.26 1.59 -2.82
C LEU A 70 -15.50 1.38 -1.94
N ALA A 71 -15.39 1.70 -0.65
CA ALA A 71 -16.51 1.60 0.27
C ALA A 71 -17.68 2.48 -0.19
N TYR A 72 -17.39 3.71 -0.62
CA TYR A 72 -18.40 4.63 -1.15
C TYR A 72 -19.11 4.05 -2.39
N LEU A 73 -18.37 3.50 -3.35
CA LEU A 73 -18.94 2.90 -4.56
C LEU A 73 -19.75 1.64 -4.25
N TYR A 74 -19.25 0.79 -3.35
CA TYR A 74 -19.92 -0.44 -2.93
C TYR A 74 -21.26 -0.19 -2.23
N PHE A 75 -21.30 0.79 -1.33
CA PHE A 75 -22.50 1.03 -0.51
C PHE A 75 -23.54 1.95 -1.19
N ASN A 76 -23.16 2.73 -2.18
CA ASN A 76 -24.13 3.50 -2.97
C ASN A 76 -24.79 2.68 -4.08
N GLY A 77 -24.31 1.47 -4.36
CA GLY A 77 -25.00 0.48 -5.18
C GLY A 77 -26.02 -0.31 -4.34
N ASN A 78 -27.31 -0.20 -4.65
CA ASN A 78 -28.38 -0.83 -3.87
C ASN A 78 -28.35 -2.38 -3.79
N GLU A 79 -27.49 -3.05 -4.57
CA GLU A 79 -27.47 -4.52 -4.70
C GLU A 79 -26.06 -5.14 -4.52
N GLY A 80 -25.06 -4.36 -4.13
CA GLY A 80 -23.66 -4.78 -4.17
C GLY A 80 -23.13 -4.82 -5.61
N LEU A 81 -21.80 -4.81 -5.76
CA LEU A 81 -21.17 -4.87 -7.07
C LEU A 81 -21.24 -6.30 -7.63
N SER A 82 -21.68 -6.45 -8.87
CA SER A 82 -21.52 -7.68 -9.63
C SER A 82 -20.04 -8.03 -9.80
N PHE A 83 -19.72 -9.27 -10.15
CA PHE A 83 -18.32 -9.68 -10.34
C PHE A 83 -17.62 -8.85 -11.42
N ASP A 84 -18.29 -8.53 -12.51
CA ASP A 84 -17.74 -7.70 -13.61
C ASP A 84 -17.45 -6.26 -13.15
N GLU A 85 -18.33 -5.69 -12.33
CA GLU A 85 -18.12 -4.38 -11.73
C GLU A 85 -16.94 -4.39 -10.75
N GLN A 86 -16.78 -5.46 -9.96
CA GLN A 86 -15.62 -5.63 -9.09
C GLN A 86 -14.31 -5.69 -9.89
N VAL A 87 -14.28 -6.43 -11.00
CA VAL A 87 -13.11 -6.48 -11.90
C VAL A 87 -12.79 -5.09 -12.45
N GLY A 88 -13.82 -4.28 -12.75
CA GLY A 88 -13.66 -2.89 -13.20
C GLY A 88 -12.99 -1.96 -12.17
N LEU A 89 -12.92 -2.32 -10.90
CA LEU A 89 -12.25 -1.54 -9.86
C LEU A 89 -10.72 -1.71 -9.84
N TYR A 90 -10.19 -2.81 -10.35
CA TYR A 90 -8.75 -3.06 -10.31
C TYR A 90 -7.90 -2.05 -11.10
N PRO A 91 -8.34 -1.50 -12.26
CA PRO A 91 -7.64 -0.38 -12.88
C PRO A 91 -7.54 0.86 -11.99
N MET A 92 -8.53 1.09 -11.14
CA MET A 92 -8.50 2.20 -10.16
C MET A 92 -7.41 1.97 -9.09
N TYR A 93 -7.30 0.76 -8.55
CA TYR A 93 -6.20 0.42 -7.63
C TYR A 93 -4.84 0.63 -8.30
N SER A 94 -4.68 0.09 -9.53
CA SER A 94 -3.47 0.29 -10.30
C SER A 94 -3.16 1.76 -10.53
N PHE A 95 -4.16 2.59 -10.81
CA PHE A 95 -3.97 4.04 -10.98
C PHE A 95 -3.44 4.68 -9.70
N PHE A 96 -4.01 4.37 -8.53
CA PHE A 96 -3.54 4.93 -7.26
C PHE A 96 -2.12 4.48 -6.92
N ASP A 97 -1.76 3.23 -7.17
CA ASP A 97 -0.41 2.72 -6.95
C ASP A 97 0.61 3.42 -7.85
N VAL A 98 0.34 3.51 -9.16
CA VAL A 98 1.19 4.22 -10.12
C VAL A 98 1.31 5.70 -9.76
N PHE A 99 0.18 6.35 -9.48
CA PHE A 99 0.16 7.77 -9.12
C PHE A 99 1.00 8.04 -7.87
N THR A 100 0.82 7.23 -6.83
CA THR A 100 1.59 7.34 -5.58
C THR A 100 3.07 7.10 -5.84
N GLY A 101 3.42 6.09 -6.64
CA GLY A 101 4.80 5.81 -7.05
C GLY A 101 5.42 6.98 -7.81
N ILE A 102 4.70 7.57 -8.77
CA ILE A 102 5.16 8.74 -9.52
C ILE A 102 5.37 9.95 -8.59
N VAL A 103 4.41 10.24 -7.72
CA VAL A 103 4.54 11.34 -6.76
C VAL A 103 5.76 11.14 -5.87
N LEU A 104 5.99 9.93 -5.35
CA LEU A 104 7.20 9.63 -4.57
C LEU A 104 8.47 9.82 -5.38
N LEU A 105 8.54 9.33 -6.62
CA LEU A 105 9.72 9.47 -7.48
C LEU A 105 10.02 10.94 -7.80
N LEU A 106 9.01 11.76 -8.01
CA LEU A 106 9.19 13.17 -8.37
C LEU A 106 9.52 14.02 -7.14
N THR A 107 8.91 13.75 -5.98
CA THR A 107 9.03 14.64 -4.80
C THR A 107 10.19 14.27 -3.88
N THR A 108 10.51 12.98 -3.74
CA THR A 108 11.60 12.52 -2.86
C THR A 108 12.95 13.15 -3.19
N PRO A 109 13.40 13.28 -4.46
CA PRO A 109 14.65 13.95 -4.79
C PRO A 109 14.71 15.41 -4.32
N PHE A 110 13.60 16.15 -4.36
CA PHE A 110 13.57 17.54 -3.86
C PHE A 110 13.72 17.59 -2.34
N ILE A 111 13.04 16.69 -1.62
CA ILE A 111 13.15 16.58 -0.17
C ILE A 111 14.59 16.23 0.24
N VAL A 112 15.18 15.25 -0.42
CA VAL A 112 16.52 14.76 -0.15
C VAL A 112 17.56 15.82 -0.49
N LYS A 113 17.43 16.51 -1.62
CA LYS A 113 18.32 17.61 -2.00
C LYS A 113 18.32 18.72 -0.94
N SER A 114 17.15 19.04 -0.38
CA SER A 114 17.02 20.00 0.71
C SER A 114 17.77 19.56 1.97
N THR A 115 17.82 18.27 2.25
CA THR A 115 18.51 17.69 3.43
C THR A 115 19.96 17.28 3.17
N LYS A 116 20.44 17.35 1.92
CA LYS A 116 21.78 16.90 1.47
C LYS A 116 22.06 15.42 1.79
N ARG A 117 21.04 14.58 1.72
CA ARG A 117 21.12 13.14 2.00
C ARG A 117 20.80 12.31 0.75
N ALA A 118 21.07 11.01 0.78
CA ALA A 118 20.68 10.08 -0.26
C ALA A 118 19.19 9.68 -0.15
N ILE A 119 18.60 9.20 -1.22
CA ILE A 119 17.23 8.64 -1.18
C ILE A 119 17.28 7.37 -0.32
N PRO A 120 16.43 7.26 0.72
CA PRO A 120 16.40 6.08 1.56
C PRO A 120 16.08 4.81 0.76
N ALA A 121 16.80 3.73 1.00
CA ALA A 121 16.59 2.44 0.32
C ALA A 121 15.18 1.90 0.56
N SER A 122 14.61 2.14 1.74
CA SER A 122 13.21 1.81 2.05
C SER A 122 12.22 2.52 1.12
N THR A 123 12.47 3.77 0.75
CA THR A 123 11.62 4.50 -0.22
C THR A 123 11.70 3.89 -1.61
N CYS A 124 12.90 3.53 -2.09
CA CYS A 124 13.06 2.83 -3.37
C CYS A 124 12.34 1.49 -3.38
N PHE A 125 12.48 0.71 -2.30
CA PHE A 125 11.80 -0.58 -2.15
C PHE A 125 10.27 -0.43 -2.20
N ILE A 126 9.72 0.57 -1.53
CA ILE A 126 8.29 0.88 -1.52
C ILE A 126 7.79 1.21 -2.93
N VAL A 127 8.52 2.05 -3.68
CA VAL A 127 8.14 2.38 -5.07
C VAL A 127 8.13 1.12 -5.94
N ILE A 128 9.11 0.23 -5.77
CA ILE A 128 9.11 -1.05 -6.50
C ILE A 128 7.88 -1.89 -6.17
N MET A 129 7.48 -1.98 -4.90
CA MET A 129 6.30 -2.75 -4.50
C MET A 129 5.00 -2.15 -5.04
N LEU A 130 4.87 -0.82 -5.07
CA LEU A 130 3.74 -0.14 -5.71
C LEU A 130 3.65 -0.46 -7.22
N ILE A 131 4.78 -0.50 -7.92
CA ILE A 131 4.83 -0.90 -9.33
C ILE A 131 4.40 -2.36 -9.50
N VAL A 132 4.85 -3.26 -8.60
CA VAL A 132 4.44 -4.67 -8.60
C VAL A 132 2.93 -4.81 -8.41
N ASN A 133 2.35 -4.08 -7.44
CA ASN A 133 0.91 -4.06 -7.22
C ASN A 133 0.14 -3.56 -8.44
N ALA A 134 0.54 -2.42 -8.97
CA ALA A 134 -0.08 -1.84 -10.16
C ALA A 134 -0.06 -2.80 -11.35
N PHE A 135 1.07 -3.46 -11.57
CA PHE A 135 1.22 -4.44 -12.65
C PHE A 135 0.34 -5.68 -12.42
N ALA A 136 0.26 -6.18 -11.19
CA ALA A 136 -0.60 -7.31 -10.84
C ALA A 136 -2.09 -7.00 -11.10
N HIS A 137 -2.55 -5.81 -10.72
CA HIS A 137 -3.91 -5.37 -10.99
C HIS A 137 -4.23 -5.32 -12.49
N ILE A 138 -3.34 -4.71 -13.29
CA ILE A 138 -3.51 -4.64 -14.75
C ILE A 138 -3.47 -6.03 -15.38
N GLN A 139 -2.50 -6.87 -14.99
CA GLN A 139 -2.37 -8.22 -15.51
C GLN A 139 -3.61 -9.06 -15.23
N TYR A 140 -4.18 -8.95 -14.04
CA TYR A 140 -5.40 -9.66 -13.67
C TYR A 140 -6.56 -9.28 -14.59
N VAL A 141 -6.79 -7.97 -14.78
CA VAL A 141 -7.86 -7.46 -15.65
C VAL A 141 -7.66 -7.90 -17.11
N LEU A 142 -6.44 -7.75 -17.64
CA LEU A 142 -6.14 -8.16 -19.02
C LEU A 142 -6.34 -9.66 -19.21
N THR A 143 -5.92 -10.47 -18.25
CA THR A 143 -6.08 -11.92 -18.33
C THR A 143 -7.56 -12.29 -18.26
N TYR A 144 -8.34 -11.66 -17.38
CA TYR A 144 -9.78 -11.87 -17.29
C TYR A 144 -10.50 -11.52 -18.60
N LEU A 145 -10.16 -10.38 -19.23
CA LEU A 145 -10.82 -9.91 -20.45
C LEU A 145 -10.38 -10.65 -21.71
N LEU A 146 -9.14 -11.12 -21.78
CA LEU A 146 -8.54 -11.63 -23.02
C LEU A 146 -8.44 -13.16 -23.08
N THR A 147 -8.63 -13.87 -21.95
CA THR A 147 -8.43 -15.31 -21.94
C THR A 147 -9.67 -16.03 -21.42
N SER A 148 -9.91 -17.23 -21.96
CA SER A 148 -10.88 -18.19 -21.44
C SER A 148 -10.25 -19.15 -20.41
N ILE A 149 -9.14 -18.75 -19.81
CA ILE A 149 -8.43 -19.56 -18.81
C ILE A 149 -9.27 -19.62 -17.52
N ASP A 150 -9.15 -20.75 -16.80
CA ASP A 150 -9.78 -20.92 -15.49
C ASP A 150 -9.47 -19.74 -14.56
N THR A 151 -10.52 -18.98 -14.26
CA THR A 151 -10.45 -17.77 -13.43
C THR A 151 -9.97 -18.08 -12.01
N THR A 152 -10.14 -19.29 -11.52
CA THR A 152 -9.76 -19.70 -10.16
C THR A 152 -8.24 -19.65 -9.96
N THR A 153 -7.47 -20.24 -10.90
CA THR A 153 -6.00 -20.24 -10.81
C THR A 153 -5.42 -18.84 -10.91
N ILE A 154 -5.98 -18.02 -11.82
CA ILE A 154 -5.56 -16.63 -12.01
C ILE A 154 -5.86 -15.81 -10.75
N SER A 155 -7.03 -15.97 -10.17
CA SER A 155 -7.43 -15.28 -8.95
C SER A 155 -6.52 -15.64 -7.76
N ILE A 156 -6.15 -16.91 -7.60
CA ILE A 156 -5.22 -17.34 -6.54
C ILE A 156 -3.84 -16.70 -6.74
N ALA A 157 -3.29 -16.72 -7.95
CA ALA A 157 -2.00 -16.11 -8.23
C ALA A 157 -2.01 -14.60 -7.99
N TYR A 158 -3.06 -13.92 -8.43
CA TYR A 158 -3.26 -12.50 -8.20
C TYR A 158 -3.33 -12.18 -6.70
N ILE A 159 -4.21 -12.85 -5.95
CA ILE A 159 -4.37 -12.64 -4.50
C ILE A 159 -3.05 -12.88 -3.76
N ALA A 160 -2.31 -13.93 -4.12
CA ALA A 160 -1.01 -14.21 -3.52
C ALA A 160 -0.01 -13.08 -3.80
N THR A 161 0.05 -12.58 -5.04
CA THR A 161 0.96 -11.50 -5.43
C THR A 161 0.67 -10.22 -4.68
N ILE A 162 -0.60 -9.78 -4.63
CA ILE A 162 -1.00 -8.56 -3.93
C ILE A 162 -0.74 -8.68 -2.43
N ASN A 163 -1.12 -9.79 -1.80
CA ASN A 163 -0.90 -9.96 -0.37
C ASN A 163 0.60 -9.96 0.00
N ILE A 164 1.46 -10.54 -0.83
CA ILE A 164 2.92 -10.53 -0.61
C ILE A 164 3.45 -9.09 -0.77
N ALA A 165 3.05 -8.37 -1.79
CA ALA A 165 3.50 -7.01 -2.03
C ALA A 165 3.00 -6.04 -0.94
N ASP A 166 1.75 -6.14 -0.52
CA ASP A 166 1.20 -5.34 0.57
C ASP A 166 1.87 -5.65 1.90
N ALA A 167 2.11 -6.94 2.21
CA ALA A 167 2.87 -7.32 3.38
C ALA A 167 4.30 -6.74 3.36
N ALA A 168 4.95 -6.76 2.19
CA ALA A 168 6.28 -6.17 2.01
C ALA A 168 6.26 -4.65 2.20
N LEU A 169 5.24 -3.95 1.69
CA LEU A 169 5.03 -2.51 1.93
C LEU A 169 4.86 -2.21 3.41
N ILE A 170 3.98 -2.94 4.10
CA ILE A 170 3.74 -2.79 5.53
C ILE A 170 5.04 -3.00 6.32
N ILE A 171 5.77 -4.06 6.04
CA ILE A 171 7.06 -4.33 6.69
C ILE A 171 8.06 -3.20 6.45
N ALA A 172 8.15 -2.70 5.21
CA ALA A 172 9.06 -1.60 4.87
C ALA A 172 8.72 -0.31 5.63
N LEU A 173 7.43 -0.07 5.90
CA LEU A 173 6.97 1.07 6.69
C LEU A 173 7.21 0.89 8.20
N PHE A 174 7.09 -0.34 8.72
CA PHE A 174 7.34 -0.62 10.15
C PHE A 174 8.84 -0.56 10.52
N VAL A 175 9.71 -1.03 9.63
CA VAL A 175 11.14 -1.16 9.90
C VAL A 175 12.05 -0.48 8.87
N PRO A 176 11.77 0.76 8.45
CA PRO A 176 12.54 1.42 7.39
C PRO A 176 14.01 1.55 7.73
N GLY A 177 14.34 1.79 9.00
CA GLY A 177 15.71 1.90 9.46
C GLY A 177 16.52 0.59 9.38
N VAL A 178 15.86 -0.57 9.36
CA VAL A 178 16.54 -1.86 9.15
C VAL A 178 16.92 -2.01 7.67
N ILE A 179 15.99 -1.69 6.77
CA ILE A 179 16.22 -1.76 5.32
C ILE A 179 17.34 -0.81 4.91
N ASN A 180 17.31 0.42 5.40
CA ASN A 180 18.31 1.42 5.06
C ASN A 180 19.72 0.99 5.52
N ARG A 181 19.86 0.53 6.78
CA ARG A 181 21.16 0.05 7.31
C ARG A 181 21.66 -1.20 6.60
N TRP A 182 20.77 -2.12 6.22
CA TRP A 182 21.16 -3.31 5.46
C TRP A 182 21.71 -2.94 4.08
N TYR A 183 21.11 -1.95 3.43
CA TYR A 183 21.57 -1.46 2.14
C TYR A 183 22.92 -0.76 2.25
N GLU A 184 23.08 0.16 3.23
CA GLU A 184 24.33 0.87 3.49
C GLU A 184 25.51 -0.11 3.71
N LYS A 185 25.31 -1.11 4.56
CA LYS A 185 26.32 -2.14 4.81
C LYS A 185 26.72 -2.90 3.54
N ARG A 186 25.76 -3.19 2.66
CA ARG A 186 26.06 -3.85 1.38
C ARG A 186 26.87 -2.98 0.42
N GLU A 187 26.63 -1.70 0.39
CA GLU A 187 27.42 -0.78 -0.44
C GLU A 187 28.85 -0.65 0.10
N GLU A 188 29.05 -0.55 1.41
CA GLU A 188 30.38 -0.55 2.03
C GLU A 188 31.16 -1.84 1.72
N GLU A 189 30.51 -3.01 1.79
CA GLU A 189 31.14 -4.29 1.41
C GLU A 189 31.59 -4.33 -0.06
N LYS A 190 30.80 -3.76 -0.96
CA LYS A 190 31.20 -3.66 -2.38
C LYS A 190 32.41 -2.74 -2.60
N GLU A 191 32.42 -1.57 -1.98
CA GLU A 191 33.55 -0.65 -2.09
C GLU A 191 34.85 -1.29 -1.62
N LEU A 192 34.79 -2.07 -0.52
CA LEU A 192 35.96 -2.82 -0.01
C LEU A 192 36.43 -3.94 -0.95
N CYS A 193 35.54 -4.54 -1.75
CA CYS A 193 35.90 -5.58 -2.70
C CYS A 193 36.55 -5.04 -3.99
N PHE A 194 36.40 -3.75 -4.28
CA PHE A 194 36.92 -3.12 -5.48
C PHE A 194 38.13 -2.20 -5.20
N SER A 195 38.51 -2.02 -3.95
CA SER A 195 39.70 -1.28 -3.50
C SER A 195 40.91 -2.22 -3.35
#